data_bf6ebb6120767c862895ebaf4ccf91cc
#
_entry.id   bf6ebb6120767c862895ebaf4ccf91cc
#
_cell.length_a   1.000
_cell.length_b   1.000
_cell.length_c   1.000
_cell.angle_alpha   90.00
_cell.angle_beta   90.00
_cell.angle_gamma   90.00
#
_symmetry.space_group_name_H-M   'P 1'
#
loop_
_entity.id
_entity.type
_entity.pdbx_description
1 polymer ?
#
loop_
_entity_poly.entity_id
_entity_poly.type
_entity_poly.pdbx_seq_one_letter_code
_entity_poly.pdbx_strand_id
1 'polypeptide(L)'
;AEARGETVDTLVQVTETYLVGDLCDNGAYRYVMYNDSGVIYKVAASAFSSIDLSASKFCSSIPCSFWALKNLKSIRFDIGAEESYEVGISSFVDKKGNLSFQCLYQHAPLDGDTLRSIYMDIIGTHQSGFLDPVEGYSPELTVTLTTNEGEQSVIRFTPVDEDALYLSVTVDGGRGFRVSSESAEQTIENVRKWVQGESSR
;
A
#
# COMPACT_ATOMS: atom_id res chain seq x y z
N ALA A 1 22.66 -44.31 -25.92
CA ALA A 1 22.42 -43.06 -25.18
C ALA A 1 21.18 -42.39 -25.78
N GLU A 2 20.03 -42.58 -25.16
CA GLU A 2 18.77 -41.93 -25.57
C GLU A 2 18.77 -40.51 -24.99
N ALA A 3 18.66 -39.51 -25.89
CA ALA A 3 18.46 -38.13 -25.52
C ALA A 3 17.03 -37.97 -24.97
N ARG A 4 16.90 -37.71 -23.67
CA ARG A 4 15.64 -37.20 -23.09
C ARG A 4 15.38 -35.83 -23.65
N GLY A 5 14.37 -35.71 -24.51
CA GLY A 5 13.83 -34.43 -24.95
C GLY A 5 13.20 -33.72 -23.76
N GLU A 6 13.82 -32.64 -23.27
CA GLU A 6 13.17 -31.70 -22.39
C GLU A 6 12.09 -30.96 -23.20
N THR A 7 10.83 -31.22 -22.89
CA THR A 7 9.73 -30.38 -23.33
C THR A 7 9.82 -29.06 -22.56
N VAL A 8 10.28 -28.03 -23.21
CA VAL A 8 10.19 -26.66 -22.70
C VAL A 8 8.73 -26.25 -22.84
N ASP A 9 8.00 -26.15 -21.73
CA ASP A 9 6.68 -25.54 -21.68
C ASP A 9 6.83 -24.06 -22.01
N THR A 10 6.60 -23.69 -23.26
CA THR A 10 6.55 -22.30 -23.67
C THR A 10 5.21 -21.75 -23.25
N LEU A 11 5.21 -20.86 -22.23
CA LEU A 11 4.04 -20.08 -21.84
C LEU A 11 3.70 -19.13 -23.00
N VAL A 12 2.63 -19.41 -23.71
CA VAL A 12 2.07 -18.53 -24.73
C VAL A 12 1.14 -17.56 -24.03
N GLN A 13 1.50 -16.27 -24.04
CA GLN A 13 0.60 -15.22 -23.59
C GLN A 13 -0.47 -15.00 -24.65
N VAL A 14 -1.71 -15.33 -24.32
CA VAL A 14 -2.88 -15.04 -25.14
C VAL A 14 -3.54 -13.77 -24.59
N THR A 15 -3.68 -12.76 -25.45
CA THR A 15 -4.40 -11.52 -25.09
C THR A 15 -5.75 -11.55 -25.78
N GLU A 16 -6.82 -11.49 -24.99
CA GLU A 16 -8.19 -11.36 -25.48
C GLU A 16 -8.68 -9.94 -25.17
N THR A 17 -9.26 -9.27 -26.14
CA THR A 17 -9.77 -7.90 -26.00
C THR A 17 -11.27 -7.88 -26.17
N TYR A 18 -11.97 -7.30 -25.18
CA TYR A 18 -13.39 -7.07 -25.22
C TYR A 18 -13.63 -5.56 -25.22
N LEU A 19 -14.30 -5.05 -26.25
CA LEU A 19 -14.81 -3.68 -26.28
C LEU A 19 -16.23 -3.70 -25.73
N VAL A 20 -16.43 -3.03 -24.60
CA VAL A 20 -17.74 -2.97 -23.92
C VAL A 20 -18.35 -1.59 -24.14
N GLY A 21 -19.48 -1.56 -24.82
CA GLY A 21 -20.23 -0.35 -25.11
C GLY A 21 -21.29 -0.01 -24.05
N ASP A 22 -22.16 0.91 -24.42
CA ASP A 22 -23.20 1.45 -23.55
C ASP A 22 -24.28 0.43 -23.18
N LEU A 23 -25.02 0.76 -22.12
CA LEU A 23 -26.21 0.03 -21.70
C LEU A 23 -27.33 0.23 -22.72
N CYS A 24 -28.06 -0.82 -22.99
CA CYS A 24 -29.26 -0.80 -23.83
C CYS A 24 -30.43 -1.51 -23.13
N ASP A 25 -31.62 -1.40 -23.71
CA ASP A 25 -32.86 -2.02 -23.19
C ASP A 25 -33.10 -1.72 -21.70
N ASN A 26 -33.18 -0.43 -21.37
CA ASN A 26 -33.39 0.06 -20.00
C ASN A 26 -32.32 -0.44 -18.99
N GLY A 27 -31.09 -0.65 -19.44
CA GLY A 27 -29.99 -1.08 -18.60
C GLY A 27 -29.82 -2.60 -18.44
N ALA A 28 -30.68 -3.39 -19.11
CA ALA A 28 -30.62 -4.85 -18.97
C ALA A 28 -29.45 -5.50 -19.71
N TYR A 29 -28.95 -4.86 -20.77
CA TYR A 29 -27.89 -5.41 -21.62
C TYR A 29 -26.84 -4.36 -21.96
N ARG A 30 -25.64 -4.84 -22.41
CA ARG A 30 -24.56 -4.04 -23.05
C ARG A 30 -24.22 -4.60 -24.41
N TYR A 31 -23.73 -3.75 -25.31
CA TYR A 31 -23.12 -4.19 -26.55
C TYR A 31 -21.65 -4.56 -26.29
N VAL A 32 -21.20 -5.66 -26.88
CA VAL A 32 -19.84 -6.17 -26.71
C VAL A 32 -19.27 -6.61 -28.04
N MET A 33 -18.04 -6.24 -28.33
CA MET A 33 -17.29 -6.77 -29.46
C MET A 33 -16.02 -7.49 -28.95
N TYR A 34 -15.73 -8.65 -29.50
CA TYR A 34 -14.60 -9.48 -29.16
C TYR A 34 -13.50 -9.40 -30.24
N ASN A 35 -12.29 -9.07 -29.87
CA ASN A 35 -11.08 -9.08 -30.70
C ASN A 35 -11.27 -8.43 -32.09
N ASP A 36 -11.84 -7.25 -32.19
CA ASP A 36 -12.11 -6.55 -33.45
C ASP A 36 -12.83 -7.40 -34.51
N SER A 37 -13.63 -8.36 -34.06
CA SER A 37 -14.34 -9.30 -34.93
C SER A 37 -15.35 -8.64 -35.89
N GLY A 38 -15.69 -7.37 -35.66
CA GLY A 38 -16.75 -6.66 -36.36
C GLY A 38 -18.16 -7.14 -35.98
N VAL A 39 -18.26 -8.17 -35.12
CA VAL A 39 -19.53 -8.70 -34.62
C VAL A 39 -19.84 -8.10 -33.27
N ILE A 40 -21.03 -7.48 -33.18
CA ILE A 40 -21.50 -6.87 -31.92
C ILE A 40 -22.50 -7.84 -31.26
N TYR A 41 -22.20 -8.24 -30.06
CA TYR A 41 -23.03 -9.09 -29.22
C TYR A 41 -23.83 -8.25 -28.25
N LYS A 42 -25.00 -8.71 -27.91
CA LYS A 42 -25.84 -8.18 -26.86
C LYS A 42 -25.73 -9.12 -25.65
N VAL A 43 -25.11 -8.65 -24.58
CA VAL A 43 -24.78 -9.46 -23.38
C VAL A 43 -25.48 -8.86 -22.18
N ALA A 44 -26.01 -9.69 -21.29
CA ALA A 44 -26.67 -9.21 -20.06
C ALA A 44 -25.72 -8.32 -19.25
N ALA A 45 -26.21 -7.15 -18.81
CA ALA A 45 -25.40 -6.19 -18.03
C ALA A 45 -24.87 -6.82 -16.74
N SER A 46 -25.60 -7.76 -16.14
CA SER A 46 -25.18 -8.51 -14.95
C SER A 46 -23.92 -9.34 -15.16
N ALA A 47 -23.60 -9.76 -16.40
CA ALA A 47 -22.36 -10.48 -16.71
C ALA A 47 -21.13 -9.58 -16.52
N PHE A 48 -21.31 -8.26 -16.51
CA PHE A 48 -20.22 -7.28 -16.33
C PHE A 48 -20.17 -6.71 -14.92
N SER A 49 -21.01 -7.18 -13.99
CA SER A 49 -21.03 -6.69 -12.62
C SER A 49 -19.67 -6.84 -11.89
N SER A 50 -18.84 -7.80 -12.33
CA SER A 50 -17.48 -7.98 -11.86
C SER A 50 -16.44 -7.15 -12.63
N ILE A 51 -16.79 -6.59 -13.79
CA ILE A 51 -15.92 -5.81 -14.68
C ILE A 51 -16.26 -4.32 -14.61
N ASP A 52 -17.52 -3.98 -14.32
CA ASP A 52 -17.99 -2.59 -14.08
C ASP A 52 -17.49 -2.09 -12.72
N LEU A 53 -16.18 -2.26 -12.51
CA LEU A 53 -15.52 -1.93 -11.27
C LEU A 53 -15.02 -0.50 -11.34
N SER A 54 -15.25 0.27 -10.28
CA SER A 54 -14.55 1.54 -10.09
C SER A 54 -13.03 1.29 -10.11
N ALA A 55 -12.24 2.25 -10.60
CA ALA A 55 -10.78 2.13 -10.66
C ALA A 55 -10.16 1.67 -9.32
N SER A 56 -10.79 2.03 -8.19
CA SER A 56 -10.37 1.60 -6.84
C SER A 56 -10.41 0.10 -6.62
N LYS A 57 -11.23 -0.66 -7.36
CA LYS A 57 -11.29 -2.12 -7.23
C LYS A 57 -10.18 -2.86 -7.98
N PHE A 58 -9.51 -2.17 -8.92
CA PHE A 58 -8.34 -2.71 -9.62
C PHE A 58 -7.02 -2.34 -8.93
N CYS A 59 -7.07 -1.44 -7.95
CA CYS A 59 -5.90 -1.07 -7.20
C CYS A 59 -5.71 -2.00 -6.00
N SER A 60 -4.47 -2.20 -5.59
CA SER A 60 -4.19 -2.83 -4.31
C SER A 60 -4.94 -2.10 -3.20
N SER A 61 -5.52 -2.83 -2.26
CA SER A 61 -6.09 -2.25 -1.04
C SER A 61 -5.01 -1.70 -0.10
N ILE A 62 -3.74 -1.94 -0.44
CA ILE A 62 -2.56 -1.50 0.30
C ILE A 62 -1.89 -0.42 -0.54
N PRO A 63 -1.79 0.83 -0.06
CA PRO A 63 -1.27 1.97 -0.83
C PRO A 63 0.21 1.85 -1.20
N CYS A 64 1.00 1.02 -0.52
CA CYS A 64 2.43 0.90 -0.76
C CYS A 64 2.90 -0.55 -0.94
N SER A 65 3.94 -0.72 -1.74
CA SER A 65 4.77 -1.92 -1.67
C SER A 65 5.57 -1.86 -0.37
N PHE A 66 5.56 -2.93 0.40
CA PHE A 66 6.30 -2.95 1.65
C PHE A 66 7.59 -3.74 1.53
N TRP A 67 8.62 -3.23 2.18
CA TRP A 67 9.84 -3.98 2.40
C TRP A 67 9.76 -4.75 3.71
N ALA A 68 10.33 -5.95 3.74
CA ALA A 68 10.45 -6.68 5.01
C ALA A 68 11.32 -5.86 5.98
N LEU A 69 10.92 -5.75 7.24
CA LEU A 69 11.64 -4.97 8.26
C LEU A 69 13.14 -5.30 8.34
N LYS A 70 13.52 -6.55 8.08
CA LYS A 70 14.91 -7.00 8.02
C LYS A 70 15.74 -6.37 6.89
N ASN A 71 15.08 -5.81 5.87
CA ASN A 71 15.74 -5.14 4.75
C ASN A 71 15.86 -3.62 4.98
N LEU A 72 15.23 -3.10 6.03
CA LEU A 72 15.30 -1.69 6.38
C LEU A 72 16.53 -1.41 7.24
N LYS A 73 17.14 -0.26 6.98
CA LYS A 73 18.19 0.37 7.80
C LYS A 73 17.57 1.30 8.84
N SER A 74 16.56 2.06 8.46
CA SER A 74 15.84 2.95 9.38
C SER A 74 14.41 3.22 8.93
N ILE A 75 13.59 3.62 9.90
CA ILE A 75 12.28 4.24 9.70
C ILE A 75 12.30 5.58 10.42
N ARG A 76 11.93 6.64 9.70
CA ARG A 76 11.77 7.97 10.27
C ARG A 76 10.29 8.35 10.24
N PHE A 77 9.81 8.86 11.35
CA PHE A 77 8.47 9.39 11.55
C PHE A 77 8.57 10.89 11.80
N ASP A 78 8.06 11.70 10.89
CA ASP A 78 7.89 13.14 11.09
C ASP A 78 6.41 13.41 11.35
N ILE A 79 6.07 13.89 12.54
CA ILE A 79 4.70 14.15 13.00
C ILE A 79 4.50 15.66 13.09
N GLY A 80 3.64 16.17 12.21
CA GLY A 80 3.51 17.61 12.05
C GLY A 80 4.83 18.29 11.69
N ALA A 81 5.04 19.50 12.19
CA ALA A 81 6.24 20.29 11.93
C ALA A 81 7.33 20.17 13.01
N GLU A 82 7.01 19.62 14.17
CA GLU A 82 7.85 19.75 15.37
C GLU A 82 8.45 18.44 15.86
N GLU A 83 7.81 17.31 15.58
CA GLU A 83 8.24 16.00 16.09
C GLU A 83 8.90 15.17 15.00
N SER A 84 10.08 14.62 15.28
CA SER A 84 10.78 13.71 14.37
C SER A 84 11.48 12.61 15.15
N TYR A 85 11.23 11.36 14.75
CA TYR A 85 11.79 10.17 15.38
C TYR A 85 12.43 9.29 14.31
N GLU A 86 13.74 9.11 14.35
CA GLU A 86 14.42 8.17 13.47
C GLU A 86 14.87 6.94 14.27
N VAL A 87 14.29 5.80 13.88
CA VAL A 87 14.56 4.50 14.51
C VAL A 87 15.48 3.69 13.60
N GLY A 88 16.66 3.38 14.08
CA GLY A 88 17.60 2.49 13.41
C GLY A 88 17.14 1.03 13.53
N ILE A 89 17.28 0.28 12.45
CA ILE A 89 16.99 -1.15 12.39
C ILE A 89 18.26 -1.88 12.00
N SER A 90 18.60 -2.93 12.75
CA SER A 90 19.70 -3.81 12.41
C SER A 90 19.25 -5.26 12.47
N SER A 91 19.57 -6.01 11.41
CA SER A 91 19.26 -7.43 11.30
C SER A 91 20.40 -8.27 11.83
N PHE A 92 20.08 -9.38 12.48
CA PHE A 92 21.05 -10.34 12.99
C PHE A 92 20.50 -11.76 12.89
N VAL A 93 21.38 -12.75 12.94
CA VAL A 93 20.99 -14.16 13.01
C VAL A 93 20.92 -14.57 14.48
N ASP A 94 19.77 -15.06 14.92
CA ASP A 94 19.58 -15.53 16.28
C ASP A 94 20.31 -16.86 16.56
N LYS A 95 20.30 -17.30 17.83
CA LYS A 95 20.95 -18.56 18.24
C LYS A 95 20.36 -19.81 17.59
N LYS A 96 19.19 -19.71 16.97
CA LYS A 96 18.51 -20.79 16.27
C LYS A 96 18.74 -20.75 14.74
N GLY A 97 19.54 -19.76 14.26
CA GLY A 97 19.79 -19.57 12.84
C GLY A 97 18.72 -18.77 12.10
N ASN A 98 17.74 -18.17 12.78
CA ASN A 98 16.72 -17.36 12.15
C ASN A 98 17.19 -15.92 12.03
N LEU A 99 16.83 -15.28 10.90
CA LEU A 99 17.07 -13.85 10.72
C LEU A 99 16.06 -13.06 11.56
N SER A 100 16.58 -12.24 12.46
CA SER A 100 15.82 -11.37 13.37
C SER A 100 16.28 -9.93 13.19
N PHE A 101 15.64 -8.99 13.88
CA PHE A 101 16.03 -7.58 13.87
C PHE A 101 15.89 -6.99 15.26
N GLN A 102 16.63 -5.91 15.51
CA GLN A 102 16.50 -5.06 16.68
C GLN A 102 16.31 -3.60 16.26
N CYS A 103 15.62 -2.84 17.10
CA CYS A 103 15.34 -1.43 16.91
C CYS A 103 16.08 -0.60 17.94
N LEU A 104 16.63 0.53 17.51
CA LEU A 104 17.32 1.47 18.35
C LEU A 104 16.82 2.88 18.11
N TYR A 105 16.42 3.56 19.17
CA TYR A 105 16.13 4.99 19.18
C TYR A 105 17.06 5.69 20.16
N GLN A 106 17.82 6.68 19.70
CA GLN A 106 18.81 7.38 20.52
C GLN A 106 19.76 6.44 21.30
N HIS A 107 20.17 5.34 20.65
CA HIS A 107 20.99 4.26 21.20
C HIS A 107 20.30 3.37 22.25
N ALA A 108 19.05 3.63 22.62
CA ALA A 108 18.27 2.75 23.48
C ALA A 108 17.52 1.69 22.65
N PRO A 109 17.48 0.43 23.10
CA PRO A 109 16.72 -0.61 22.43
C PRO A 109 15.22 -0.36 22.60
N LEU A 110 14.47 -0.53 21.50
CA LEU A 110 13.02 -0.49 21.48
C LEU A 110 12.44 -1.88 21.22
N ASP A 111 11.19 -2.08 21.63
CA ASP A 111 10.47 -3.32 21.37
C ASP A 111 10.20 -3.52 19.86
N GLY A 112 10.71 -4.62 19.33
CA GLY A 112 10.59 -4.93 17.90
C GLY A 112 9.20 -5.46 17.49
N ASP A 113 8.44 -6.04 18.41
CA ASP A 113 7.10 -6.50 18.14
C ASP A 113 6.13 -5.31 18.04
N THR A 114 6.32 -4.28 18.86
CA THR A 114 5.60 -3.01 18.73
C THR A 114 5.92 -2.33 17.40
N LEU A 115 7.19 -2.29 16.97
CA LEU A 115 7.51 -1.77 15.62
C LEU A 115 6.78 -2.55 14.54
N ARG A 116 6.75 -3.88 14.63
CA ARG A 116 6.05 -4.70 13.65
C ARG A 116 4.56 -4.34 13.58
N SER A 117 3.91 -4.11 14.73
CA SER A 117 2.51 -3.68 14.76
C SER A 117 2.33 -2.32 14.10
N ILE A 118 3.09 -1.31 14.50
CA ILE A 118 3.05 0.04 13.90
C ILE A 118 3.31 -0.02 12.39
N TYR A 119 4.29 -0.80 11.96
CA TYR A 119 4.61 -0.96 10.54
C TYR A 119 3.46 -1.59 9.78
N MET A 120 2.82 -2.62 10.35
CA MET A 120 1.63 -3.24 9.75
C MET A 120 0.44 -2.29 9.70
N ASP A 121 0.26 -1.42 10.69
CA ASP A 121 -0.78 -0.39 10.67
C ASP A 121 -0.55 0.60 9.50
N ILE A 122 0.70 1.03 9.28
CA ILE A 122 1.05 1.95 8.20
C ILE A 122 0.84 1.32 6.82
N ILE A 123 1.43 0.13 6.58
CA ILE A 123 1.37 -0.53 5.27
C ILE A 123 0.03 -1.22 5.01
N GLY A 124 -0.66 -1.63 6.07
CA GLY A 124 -1.97 -2.30 6.03
C GLY A 124 -3.15 -1.34 6.08
N THR A 125 -2.91 -0.03 6.07
CA THR A 125 -3.97 0.98 6.09
C THR A 125 -4.97 0.73 4.97
N HIS A 126 -6.21 0.43 5.35
CA HIS A 126 -7.27 0.13 4.39
C HIS A 126 -7.76 1.40 3.70
N GLN A 127 -7.54 1.47 2.40
CA GLN A 127 -8.09 2.54 1.57
C GLN A 127 -9.59 2.32 1.32
N SER A 128 -10.34 3.41 1.36
CA SER A 128 -11.77 3.43 1.00
C SER A 128 -12.03 4.08 -0.38
N GLY A 129 -10.99 4.33 -1.15
CA GLY A 129 -11.03 4.94 -2.48
C GLY A 129 -9.82 5.83 -2.75
N PHE A 130 -9.89 6.61 -3.81
CA PHE A 130 -8.89 7.62 -4.13
C PHE A 130 -9.26 8.96 -3.49
N LEU A 131 -8.26 9.67 -3.03
CA LEU A 131 -8.36 11.03 -2.52
C LEU A 131 -7.00 11.70 -2.72
N ASP A 132 -6.87 12.47 -3.78
CA ASP A 132 -5.62 13.17 -4.07
C ASP A 132 -5.38 14.30 -3.05
N PRO A 133 -4.13 14.60 -2.69
CA PRO A 133 -3.81 15.66 -1.75
C PRO A 133 -4.24 17.02 -2.30
N VAL A 134 -4.65 17.92 -1.41
CA VAL A 134 -5.05 19.29 -1.72
C VAL A 134 -3.89 20.23 -1.40
N GLU A 135 -3.61 21.20 -2.28
CA GLU A 135 -2.58 22.19 -2.04
C GLU A 135 -2.92 23.05 -0.79
N GLY A 136 -1.90 23.39 -0.03
CA GLY A 136 -2.02 24.23 1.16
C GLY A 136 -2.07 23.45 2.48
N TYR A 137 -2.28 22.15 2.45
CA TYR A 137 -2.22 21.30 3.64
C TYR A 137 -0.85 20.63 3.78
N SER A 138 -0.34 20.60 5.02
CA SER A 138 0.88 19.87 5.36
C SER A 138 0.56 18.49 5.88
N PRO A 139 1.42 17.47 5.66
CA PRO A 139 1.22 16.15 6.22
C PRO A 139 1.19 16.16 7.75
N GLU A 140 0.25 15.45 8.34
CA GLU A 140 0.21 15.17 9.79
C GLU A 140 1.24 14.11 10.18
N LEU A 141 1.46 13.14 9.29
CA LEU A 141 2.47 12.10 9.44
C LEU A 141 3.20 11.90 8.12
N THR A 142 4.51 11.93 8.18
CA THR A 142 5.38 11.46 7.10
C THR A 142 6.21 10.30 7.61
N VAL A 143 6.16 9.17 6.91
CA VAL A 143 6.99 7.99 7.21
C VAL A 143 7.99 7.80 6.09
N THR A 144 9.28 7.87 6.42
CA THR A 144 10.36 7.60 5.48
C THR A 144 10.99 6.26 5.82
N LEU A 145 10.90 5.33 4.89
CA LEU A 145 11.55 4.03 4.96
C LEU A 145 12.88 4.12 4.22
N THR A 146 13.96 3.63 4.83
CA THR A 146 15.28 3.56 4.18
C THR A 146 15.78 2.12 4.23
N THR A 147 16.14 1.55 3.08
CA THR A 147 16.68 0.19 2.99
C THR A 147 18.17 0.15 3.34
N ASN A 148 18.70 -1.05 3.51
CA ASN A 148 20.14 -1.27 3.72
C ASN A 148 20.98 -0.83 2.50
N GLU A 149 20.39 -0.84 1.30
CA GLU A 149 21.01 -0.38 0.05
C GLU A 149 20.92 1.14 -0.13
N GLY A 150 20.15 1.83 0.75
CA GLY A 150 19.96 3.28 0.70
C GLY A 150 18.78 3.75 -0.14
N GLU A 151 17.97 2.84 -0.65
CA GLU A 151 16.71 3.20 -1.30
C GLU A 151 15.73 3.77 -0.27
N GLN A 152 14.93 4.75 -0.70
CA GLN A 152 13.94 5.38 0.16
C GLN A 152 12.54 5.29 -0.43
N SER A 153 11.55 5.17 0.44
CA SER A 153 10.14 5.36 0.13
C SER A 153 9.49 6.25 1.18
N VAL A 154 8.68 7.19 0.73
CA VAL A 154 8.07 8.22 1.58
C VAL A 154 6.56 8.12 1.51
N ILE A 155 5.94 7.86 2.66
CA ILE A 155 4.50 7.76 2.83
C ILE A 155 4.03 9.03 3.55
N ARG A 156 3.06 9.75 2.98
CA ARG A 156 2.51 10.98 3.58
C ARG A 156 1.03 10.84 3.81
N PHE A 157 0.60 11.20 5.02
CA PHE A 157 -0.79 11.29 5.43
C PHE A 157 -1.14 12.77 5.53
N THR A 158 -1.92 13.28 4.59
CA THR A 158 -2.19 14.72 4.43
C THR A 158 -3.67 14.99 4.54
N PRO A 159 -4.13 15.92 5.44
CA PRO A 159 -5.50 16.40 5.45
C PRO A 159 -5.91 16.97 4.10
N VAL A 160 -7.20 16.93 3.80
CA VAL A 160 -7.74 17.50 2.55
C VAL A 160 -8.70 18.65 2.78
N ASP A 161 -9.14 18.82 4.02
CA ASP A 161 -9.99 19.93 4.50
C ASP A 161 -9.75 20.15 6.01
N GLU A 162 -10.37 21.19 6.59
CA GLU A 162 -10.19 21.56 8.00
C GLU A 162 -10.86 20.57 8.98
N ASP A 163 -11.93 19.91 8.55
CA ASP A 163 -12.71 18.93 9.34
C ASP A 163 -12.39 17.48 8.91
N ALA A 164 -11.18 17.23 8.44
CA ALA A 164 -10.82 16.01 7.73
C ALA A 164 -11.19 14.73 8.49
N LEU A 165 -12.31 14.12 8.14
CA LEU A 165 -12.65 12.75 8.53
C LEU A 165 -11.75 11.74 7.80
N TYR A 166 -11.10 12.18 6.73
CA TYR A 166 -10.24 11.37 5.89
C TYR A 166 -8.95 12.13 5.54
N LEU A 167 -7.88 11.39 5.42
CA LEU A 167 -6.59 11.86 4.93
C LEU A 167 -6.31 11.29 3.55
N SER A 168 -5.57 12.05 2.75
CA SER A 168 -4.92 11.56 1.55
C SER A 168 -3.61 10.89 1.93
N VAL A 169 -3.44 9.61 1.60
CA VAL A 169 -2.19 8.89 1.77
C VAL A 169 -1.51 8.73 0.43
N THR A 170 -0.35 9.33 0.26
CA THR A 170 0.49 9.21 -0.93
C THR A 170 1.76 8.43 -0.63
N VAL A 171 2.26 7.69 -1.62
CA VAL A 171 3.55 7.00 -1.56
C VAL A 171 4.41 7.51 -2.70
N ASP A 172 5.58 8.01 -2.37
CA ASP A 172 6.59 8.55 -3.31
C ASP A 172 6.03 9.63 -4.25
N GLY A 173 5.07 10.43 -3.76
CA GLY A 173 4.39 11.46 -4.54
C GLY A 173 3.43 10.93 -5.61
N GLY A 174 3.07 9.65 -5.53
CA GLY A 174 2.06 9.04 -6.39
C GLY A 174 0.63 9.49 -6.05
N ARG A 175 -0.34 8.79 -6.61
CA ARG A 175 -1.76 9.07 -6.40
C ARG A 175 -2.15 8.89 -4.93
N GLY A 176 -3.05 9.76 -4.46
CA GLY A 176 -3.56 9.70 -3.09
C GLY A 176 -4.66 8.66 -2.90
N PHE A 177 -4.65 8.02 -1.74
CA PHE A 177 -5.66 7.07 -1.28
C PHE A 177 -6.37 7.63 -0.06
N ARG A 178 -7.68 7.38 0.02
CA ARG A 178 -8.51 7.84 1.13
C ARG A 178 -8.42 6.90 2.34
N VAL A 179 -7.98 7.45 3.46
CA VAL A 179 -7.82 6.75 4.73
C VAL A 179 -8.55 7.53 5.82
N SER A 180 -9.13 6.88 6.84
CA SER A 180 -9.75 7.59 7.95
C SER A 180 -8.72 8.30 8.81
N SER A 181 -9.03 9.52 9.27
CA SER A 181 -8.17 10.28 10.18
C SER A 181 -7.96 9.54 11.51
N GLU A 182 -8.98 8.88 12.03
CA GLU A 182 -8.89 8.07 13.25
C GLU A 182 -7.77 7.01 13.17
N SER A 183 -7.63 6.35 12.01
CA SER A 183 -6.56 5.35 11.81
C SER A 183 -5.16 5.99 11.82
N ALA A 184 -5.01 7.18 11.24
CA ALA A 184 -3.75 7.90 11.25
C ALA A 184 -3.40 8.43 12.64
N GLU A 185 -4.37 9.01 13.36
CA GLU A 185 -4.21 9.47 14.74
C GLU A 185 -3.79 8.33 15.66
N GLN A 186 -4.42 7.16 15.54
CA GLN A 186 -4.03 5.98 16.32
C GLN A 186 -2.59 5.56 16.01
N THR A 187 -2.18 5.59 14.76
CA THR A 187 -0.81 5.27 14.36
C THR A 187 0.19 6.27 14.95
N ILE A 188 -0.11 7.58 14.88
CA ILE A 188 0.70 8.64 15.48
C ILE A 188 0.86 8.42 16.99
N GLU A 189 -0.22 8.15 17.68
CA GLU A 189 -0.20 7.92 19.12
C GLU A 189 0.61 6.66 19.50
N ASN A 190 0.49 5.59 18.72
CA ASN A 190 1.27 4.38 18.90
C ASN A 190 2.77 4.63 18.71
N VAL A 191 3.15 5.44 17.72
CA VAL A 191 4.55 5.85 17.50
C VAL A 191 5.08 6.63 18.70
N ARG A 192 4.34 7.62 19.21
CA ARG A 192 4.74 8.43 20.36
C ARG A 192 4.98 7.57 21.59
N LYS A 193 4.03 6.71 21.94
CA LYS A 193 4.15 5.79 23.10
C LYS A 193 5.35 4.88 22.96
N TRP A 194 5.53 4.32 21.78
CA TRP A 194 6.62 3.39 21.52
C TRP A 194 8.00 4.02 21.72
N VAL A 195 8.25 5.22 21.14
CA VAL A 195 9.55 5.90 21.30
C VAL A 195 9.80 6.41 22.71
N GLN A 196 8.75 6.62 23.51
CA GLN A 196 8.84 6.95 24.94
C GLN A 196 9.07 5.71 25.84
N GLY A 197 9.10 4.51 25.26
CA GLY A 197 9.29 3.25 25.98
C GLY A 197 8.01 2.77 26.69
N GLU A 198 6.86 3.34 26.35
CA GLU A 198 5.56 2.86 26.83
C GLU A 198 5.10 1.71 25.94
N SER A 199 5.05 0.50 26.51
CA SER A 199 4.50 -0.67 25.78
C SER A 199 3.01 -0.49 25.57
N SER A 200 2.58 -0.50 24.30
CA SER A 200 1.16 -0.69 23.98
C SER A 200 0.72 -2.06 24.49
N ARG A 201 -0.19 -2.07 25.45
CA ARG A 201 -0.82 -3.30 25.97
C ARG A 201 -1.97 -3.71 25.08
#